data_4bf224c30bad7cf761eb156a5e8fc48e
#
_entry.id   4bf224c30bad7cf761eb156a5e8fc48e
#
_cell.length_a   1.000
_cell.length_b   1.000
_cell.length_c   1.000
_cell.angle_alpha   90.00
_cell.angle_beta   90.00
_cell.angle_gamma   90.00
#
_symmetry.space_group_name_H-M   'P 1'
#
loop_
_entity.id
_entity.type
_entity.pdbx_description
1 polymer ?
#
loop_
_entity_poly.entity_id
_entity_poly.type
_entity_poly.pdbx_seq_one_letter_code
_entity_poly.pdbx_strand_id
1 'polypeptide(L)'
;MGRHAWPRGVFFDPGPWAIMSAIVVWLLTIYRVTPCVQHDVAKAVDPYQRQCYSDIPTLYRSSGMGHGGSLFANPDIAQTPLVTVLMAFCRRVVWAFGAEVSPKATDQQVLDAANAYWGVAQIVLFVAFLAVAISVMLLGRGSDTNLPVDDKGRPTQARRRSWDVFWVVLCPAVYLAGLIDFSMVPVALATTSILAWARRRPWLAGILMGLACAGSLQAAVVAFAVLVCCLRATRLPELGRYLLAGSLVLVVCHVIAACLGLHTWWAYLRSTFWSGTGLGTIWYVIQDSSGGTIPGIGWITGTLTVGGLLGLAWLSM
;
A
#
# COMPACT_ATOMS: atom_id res chain seq x y z
N MET A 1 26.45 -21.31 14.31
CA MET A 1 27.55 -20.34 14.11
C MET A 1 28.29 -20.17 15.42
N GLY A 2 29.63 -20.33 15.44
CA GLY A 2 30.44 -20.34 16.65
C GLY A 2 30.45 -19.00 17.39
N ARG A 3 30.75 -19.04 18.69
CA ARG A 3 30.81 -17.89 19.61
C ARG A 3 31.76 -16.75 19.18
N HIS A 4 32.59 -16.96 18.16
CA HIS A 4 33.59 -16.00 17.67
C HIS A 4 33.16 -15.18 16.45
N ALA A 5 32.02 -15.48 15.81
CA ALA A 5 31.52 -14.75 14.68
C ALA A 5 30.74 -13.49 15.13
N TRP A 6 31.45 -12.49 15.62
CA TRP A 6 30.90 -11.15 15.72
C TRP A 6 30.77 -10.56 14.32
N PRO A 7 29.58 -10.04 13.92
CA PRO A 7 29.42 -9.41 12.63
C PRO A 7 30.21 -8.09 12.61
N ARG A 8 31.43 -8.15 12.16
CA ARG A 8 32.27 -7.00 11.86
C ARG A 8 32.43 -6.93 10.35
N GLY A 9 31.71 -6.03 9.71
CA GLY A 9 31.84 -5.77 8.28
C GLY A 9 30.53 -5.74 7.51
N VAL A 10 30.56 -5.23 6.29
CA VAL A 10 29.43 -5.04 5.39
C VAL A 10 28.67 -6.34 5.10
N PHE A 11 29.36 -7.48 5.04
CA PHE A 11 28.74 -8.80 4.81
C PHE A 11 27.79 -9.28 5.91
N PHE A 12 27.92 -8.73 7.10
CA PHE A 12 27.10 -9.15 8.26
C PHE A 12 25.98 -8.14 8.58
N ASP A 13 25.99 -6.95 7.98
CA ASP A 13 24.87 -6.02 8.04
C ASP A 13 23.92 -6.28 6.89
N PRO A 14 22.66 -6.68 7.14
CA PRO A 14 21.68 -6.93 6.08
C PRO A 14 21.26 -5.65 5.33
N GLY A 15 21.52 -4.46 5.89
CA GLY A 15 21.06 -3.19 5.32
C GLY A 15 21.46 -2.98 3.86
N PRO A 16 22.76 -2.96 3.52
CA PRO A 16 23.19 -2.77 2.13
C PRO A 16 22.64 -3.84 1.19
N TRP A 17 22.63 -5.10 1.62
CA TRP A 17 22.12 -6.20 0.83
C TRP A 17 20.61 -6.13 0.61
N ALA A 18 19.84 -5.74 1.63
CA ALA A 18 18.40 -5.55 1.50
C ALA A 18 18.06 -4.41 0.53
N ILE A 19 18.79 -3.28 0.59
CA ILE A 19 18.59 -2.16 -0.33
C ILE A 19 18.94 -2.57 -1.75
N MET A 20 20.08 -3.24 -1.97
CA MET A 20 20.47 -3.74 -3.29
C MET A 20 19.43 -4.71 -3.85
N SER A 21 18.98 -5.67 -3.03
CA SER A 21 17.94 -6.61 -3.44
C SER A 21 16.62 -5.89 -3.76
N ALA A 22 16.24 -4.87 -2.98
CA ALA A 22 15.04 -4.08 -3.25
C ALA A 22 15.14 -3.35 -4.59
N ILE A 23 16.30 -2.76 -4.91
CA ILE A 23 16.54 -2.13 -6.22
C ILE A 23 16.42 -3.17 -7.34
N VAL A 24 17.07 -4.31 -7.20
CA VAL A 24 17.02 -5.37 -8.23
C VAL A 24 15.60 -5.88 -8.44
N VAL A 25 14.86 -6.19 -7.37
CA VAL A 25 13.47 -6.66 -7.49
C VAL A 25 12.60 -5.59 -8.13
N TRP A 26 12.80 -4.31 -7.78
CA TRP A 26 12.04 -3.22 -8.37
C TRP A 26 12.33 -3.04 -9.86
N LEU A 27 13.60 -3.11 -10.27
CA LEU A 27 13.98 -3.08 -11.68
C LEU A 27 13.39 -4.25 -12.47
N LEU A 28 13.38 -5.46 -11.89
CA LEU A 28 12.71 -6.62 -12.48
C LEU A 28 11.19 -6.41 -12.60
N THR A 29 10.57 -5.77 -11.61
CA THR A 29 9.13 -5.41 -11.65
C THR A 29 8.85 -4.42 -12.80
N ILE A 30 9.68 -3.39 -12.96
CA ILE A 30 9.59 -2.44 -14.08
C ILE A 30 9.79 -3.16 -15.40
N TYR A 31 10.82 -3.99 -15.52
CA TYR A 31 11.11 -4.76 -16.75
C TYR A 31 9.91 -5.63 -17.15
N ARG A 32 9.26 -6.29 -16.19
CA ARG A 32 8.06 -7.10 -16.45
C ARG A 32 6.91 -6.29 -17.04
N VAL A 33 6.72 -5.04 -16.58
CA VAL A 33 5.59 -4.22 -17.03
C VAL A 33 5.93 -3.42 -18.30
N THR A 34 7.22 -3.24 -18.64
CA THR A 34 7.68 -2.52 -19.83
C THR A 34 7.02 -2.96 -21.14
N PRO A 35 6.76 -4.27 -21.43
CA PRO A 35 6.09 -4.68 -22.66
C PRO A 35 4.67 -4.10 -22.86
N CYS A 36 4.03 -3.61 -21.79
CA CYS A 36 2.73 -2.94 -21.84
C CYS A 36 2.81 -1.43 -22.06
N VAL A 37 4.02 -0.85 -22.07
CA VAL A 37 4.19 0.58 -22.40
C VAL A 37 3.86 0.77 -23.86
N GLN A 38 2.72 1.40 -24.10
CA GLN A 38 2.23 1.69 -25.45
C GLN A 38 2.84 3.00 -25.93
N HIS A 39 3.47 3.02 -27.09
CA HIS A 39 4.06 4.22 -27.68
C HIS A 39 3.23 4.80 -28.84
N ASP A 40 2.28 4.02 -29.34
CA ASP A 40 1.45 4.39 -30.48
C ASP A 40 -0.01 3.97 -30.19
N VAL A 41 -0.93 4.90 -30.29
CA VAL A 41 -2.36 4.65 -30.08
C VAL A 41 -2.90 3.56 -31.01
N ALA A 42 -2.39 3.50 -32.25
CA ALA A 42 -2.82 2.51 -33.25
C ALA A 42 -2.37 1.07 -32.93
N LYS A 43 -1.35 0.90 -32.06
CA LYS A 43 -0.79 -0.41 -31.71
C LYS A 43 -1.23 -0.82 -30.31
N ALA A 44 -2.43 -1.40 -30.22
CA ALA A 44 -2.91 -1.93 -28.95
C ALA A 44 -2.06 -3.12 -28.48
N VAL A 45 -1.70 -3.11 -27.20
CA VAL A 45 -1.02 -4.23 -26.53
C VAL A 45 -2.02 -4.88 -25.60
N ASP A 46 -2.19 -6.20 -25.68
CA ASP A 46 -3.00 -6.94 -24.72
C ASP A 46 -2.21 -7.16 -23.42
N PRO A 47 -2.58 -6.46 -22.32
CA PRO A 47 -1.85 -6.54 -21.08
C PRO A 47 -2.06 -7.87 -20.35
N TYR A 48 -3.14 -8.59 -20.62
CA TYR A 48 -3.44 -9.86 -19.96
C TYR A 48 -2.63 -11.00 -20.57
N GLN A 49 -2.53 -11.07 -21.89
CA GLN A 49 -1.68 -12.06 -22.56
C GLN A 49 -0.22 -11.91 -22.19
N ARG A 50 0.26 -10.68 -22.02
CA ARG A 50 1.66 -10.39 -21.66
C ARG A 50 1.93 -10.35 -20.15
N GLN A 51 0.89 -10.51 -19.32
CA GLN A 51 0.99 -10.48 -17.85
C GLN A 51 1.64 -9.19 -17.30
N CYS A 52 1.49 -8.08 -18.01
CA CYS A 52 2.08 -6.79 -17.68
C CYS A 52 1.04 -5.71 -17.31
N TYR A 53 -0.14 -6.14 -16.85
CA TYR A 53 -1.25 -5.25 -16.49
C TYR A 53 -0.87 -4.29 -15.36
N SER A 54 -1.31 -3.03 -15.49
CA SER A 54 -1.26 -2.00 -14.46
C SER A 54 -2.49 -1.09 -14.57
N ASP A 55 -3.14 -0.84 -13.44
CA ASP A 55 -4.27 0.09 -13.34
C ASP A 55 -3.83 1.55 -13.52
N ILE A 56 -2.58 1.86 -13.18
CA ILE A 56 -2.09 3.24 -13.10
C ILE A 56 -2.21 3.99 -14.43
N PRO A 57 -1.61 3.52 -15.56
CA PRO A 57 -1.75 4.20 -16.85
C PRO A 57 -3.16 4.03 -17.44
N THR A 58 -3.82 2.91 -17.18
CA THR A 58 -5.18 2.63 -17.64
C THR A 58 -6.16 3.62 -17.04
N LEU A 59 -6.10 3.83 -15.73
CA LEU A 59 -6.96 4.76 -15.00
C LEU A 59 -6.68 6.22 -15.43
N TYR A 60 -5.42 6.58 -15.71
CA TYR A 60 -5.08 7.92 -16.21
C TYR A 60 -5.82 8.22 -17.54
N ARG A 61 -5.87 7.25 -18.44
CA ARG A 61 -6.52 7.38 -19.75
C ARG A 61 -8.05 7.35 -19.65
N SER A 62 -8.59 6.36 -18.93
CA SER A 62 -10.06 6.14 -18.85
C SER A 62 -10.78 7.21 -18.03
N SER A 63 -10.12 7.82 -17.05
CA SER A 63 -10.72 8.83 -16.17
C SER A 63 -10.75 10.24 -16.74
N GLY A 64 -10.23 10.47 -17.96
CA GLY A 64 -10.13 11.81 -18.54
C GLY A 64 -9.10 12.73 -17.87
N MET A 65 -8.20 12.20 -17.07
CA MET A 65 -7.14 12.99 -16.40
C MET A 65 -6.26 13.74 -17.40
N GLY A 66 -5.94 13.15 -18.55
CA GLY A 66 -5.17 13.77 -19.63
C GLY A 66 -5.88 14.95 -20.26
N HIS A 67 -7.21 14.96 -20.26
CA HIS A 67 -8.02 16.05 -20.76
C HIS A 67 -8.33 17.15 -19.72
N GLY A 68 -7.62 17.17 -18.59
CA GLY A 68 -7.79 18.20 -17.56
C GLY A 68 -8.98 17.98 -16.63
N GLY A 69 -9.66 16.83 -16.71
CA GLY A 69 -10.79 16.49 -15.83
C GLY A 69 -10.41 16.53 -14.35
N SER A 70 -11.35 16.96 -13.49
CA SER A 70 -11.12 16.96 -12.03
C SER A 70 -11.18 15.56 -11.47
N LEU A 71 -10.14 15.15 -10.76
CA LEU A 71 -10.07 13.87 -10.06
C LEU A 71 -11.15 13.74 -8.97
N PHE A 72 -11.49 14.86 -8.34
CA PHE A 72 -12.43 14.89 -7.22
C PHE A 72 -13.88 15.06 -7.67
N ALA A 73 -14.13 15.39 -8.94
CA ALA A 73 -15.48 15.56 -9.48
C ALA A 73 -15.89 14.42 -10.43
N ASN A 74 -15.04 13.41 -10.63
CA ASN A 74 -15.32 12.30 -11.53
C ASN A 74 -15.69 11.03 -10.73
N PRO A 75 -16.97 10.58 -10.77
CA PRO A 75 -17.41 9.40 -10.05
C PRO A 75 -16.80 8.08 -10.58
N ASP A 76 -16.29 8.09 -11.83
CA ASP A 76 -15.65 6.90 -12.41
C ASP A 76 -14.28 6.59 -11.78
N ILE A 77 -13.71 7.56 -11.04
CA ILE A 77 -12.44 7.40 -10.32
C ILE A 77 -12.66 6.88 -8.90
N ALA A 78 -13.61 6.10 -8.57
CA ALA A 78 -13.97 5.64 -7.22
C ALA A 78 -12.78 5.08 -6.40
N GLN A 79 -11.80 5.93 -6.08
CA GLN A 79 -10.58 5.60 -5.36
C GLN A 79 -10.61 6.13 -3.92
N THR A 80 -9.78 5.54 -3.07
CA THR A 80 -9.64 5.98 -1.67
C THR A 80 -9.12 7.42 -1.59
N PRO A 81 -9.46 8.19 -0.53
CA PRO A 81 -9.05 9.58 -0.40
C PRO A 81 -7.55 9.83 -0.57
N LEU A 82 -6.72 9.01 0.07
CA LEU A 82 -5.26 9.15 -0.04
C LEU A 82 -4.75 8.84 -1.45
N VAL A 83 -5.28 7.79 -2.09
CA VAL A 83 -4.87 7.42 -3.46
C VAL A 83 -5.28 8.52 -4.45
N THR A 84 -6.45 9.11 -4.30
CA THR A 84 -6.87 10.25 -5.15
C THR A 84 -5.92 11.45 -5.01
N VAL A 85 -5.45 11.75 -3.79
CA VAL A 85 -4.43 12.80 -3.57
C VAL A 85 -3.09 12.43 -4.21
N LEU A 86 -2.66 11.16 -4.10
CA LEU A 86 -1.44 10.69 -4.77
C LEU A 86 -1.54 10.79 -6.30
N MET A 87 -2.70 10.41 -6.86
CA MET A 87 -2.98 10.56 -8.29
C MET A 87 -2.91 12.03 -8.72
N ALA A 88 -3.51 12.93 -7.95
CA ALA A 88 -3.44 14.37 -8.19
C ALA A 88 -2.00 14.89 -8.14
N PHE A 89 -1.23 14.44 -7.16
CA PHE A 89 0.19 14.77 -7.03
C PHE A 89 0.99 14.30 -8.24
N CYS A 90 0.91 13.03 -8.62
CA CYS A 90 1.61 12.49 -9.77
C CYS A 90 1.24 13.25 -11.07
N ARG A 91 -0.06 13.55 -11.28
CA ARG A 91 -0.50 14.35 -12.42
C ARG A 91 0.10 15.75 -12.42
N ARG A 92 0.17 16.40 -11.24
CA ARG A 92 0.76 17.74 -11.10
C ARG A 92 2.25 17.75 -11.43
N VAL A 93 2.98 16.72 -10.99
CA VAL A 93 4.39 16.54 -11.32
C VAL A 93 4.58 16.40 -12.83
N VAL A 94 3.83 15.52 -13.47
CA VAL A 94 3.92 15.29 -14.92
C VAL A 94 3.60 16.57 -15.72
N TRP A 95 2.57 17.31 -15.31
CA TRP A 95 2.26 18.61 -15.90
C TRP A 95 3.41 19.62 -15.74
N ALA A 96 4.05 19.67 -14.58
CA ALA A 96 5.19 20.54 -14.33
C ALA A 96 6.42 20.20 -15.20
N PHE A 97 6.56 18.95 -15.64
CA PHE A 97 7.58 18.49 -16.59
C PHE A 97 7.16 18.64 -18.07
N GLY A 98 6.09 19.36 -18.36
CA GLY A 98 5.70 19.75 -19.72
C GLY A 98 4.76 18.80 -20.43
N ALA A 99 4.16 17.80 -19.75
CA ALA A 99 3.11 17.00 -20.36
C ALA A 99 1.85 17.85 -20.58
N GLU A 100 1.27 17.76 -21.75
CA GLU A 100 0.05 18.50 -22.06
C GLU A 100 -1.15 17.85 -21.33
N VAL A 101 -1.82 18.65 -20.50
CA VAL A 101 -3.04 18.29 -19.81
C VAL A 101 -4.08 19.34 -20.18
N SER A 102 -4.79 19.09 -21.27
CA SER A 102 -5.72 20.05 -21.89
C SER A 102 -6.96 19.35 -22.42
N PRO A 103 -8.14 19.98 -22.39
CA PRO A 103 -9.32 19.45 -23.05
C PRO A 103 -9.16 19.21 -24.56
N LYS A 104 -8.14 19.84 -25.17
CA LYS A 104 -7.81 19.71 -26.60
C LYS A 104 -6.67 18.73 -26.89
N ALA A 105 -6.14 18.04 -25.85
CA ALA A 105 -5.06 17.08 -26.03
C ALA A 105 -5.49 15.96 -26.98
N THR A 106 -4.61 15.60 -27.90
CA THR A 106 -4.81 14.45 -28.81
C THR A 106 -4.63 13.14 -28.05
N ASP A 107 -5.20 12.04 -28.55
CA ASP A 107 -5.06 10.73 -27.92
C ASP A 107 -3.61 10.31 -27.75
N GLN A 108 -2.73 10.71 -28.69
CA GLN A 108 -1.28 10.46 -28.57
C GLN A 108 -0.67 11.27 -27.43
N GLN A 109 -1.03 12.54 -27.26
CA GLN A 109 -0.54 13.37 -26.14
C GLN A 109 -1.03 12.83 -24.80
N VAL A 110 -2.27 12.34 -24.72
CA VAL A 110 -2.80 11.67 -23.52
C VAL A 110 -2.06 10.38 -23.24
N LEU A 111 -1.68 9.61 -24.25
CA LEU A 111 -0.87 8.40 -24.11
C LEU A 111 0.53 8.71 -23.57
N ASP A 112 1.19 9.71 -24.14
CA ASP A 112 2.52 10.13 -23.72
C ASP A 112 2.52 10.67 -22.29
N ALA A 113 1.48 11.45 -21.93
CA ALA A 113 1.25 11.92 -20.57
C ALA A 113 0.97 10.76 -19.59
N ALA A 114 0.24 9.73 -20.01
CA ALA A 114 -0.01 8.53 -19.21
C ALA A 114 1.27 7.73 -18.94
N ASN A 115 2.16 7.63 -19.93
CA ASN A 115 3.46 6.99 -19.78
C ASN A 115 4.37 7.77 -18.81
N ALA A 116 4.40 9.10 -18.91
CA ALA A 116 5.12 9.96 -17.98
C ALA A 116 4.55 9.85 -16.55
N TYR A 117 3.21 9.84 -16.42
CA TYR A 117 2.50 9.65 -15.16
C TYR A 117 2.87 8.31 -14.50
N TRP A 118 2.91 7.25 -15.30
CA TRP A 118 3.33 5.95 -14.81
C TRP A 118 4.78 5.95 -14.34
N GLY A 119 5.70 6.64 -15.04
CA GLY A 119 7.07 6.83 -14.60
C GLY A 119 7.18 7.51 -13.24
N VAL A 120 6.41 8.58 -13.01
CA VAL A 120 6.36 9.26 -11.69
C VAL A 120 5.78 8.34 -10.61
N ALA A 121 4.71 7.61 -10.93
CA ALA A 121 4.10 6.66 -9.99
C ALA A 121 5.08 5.56 -9.57
N GLN A 122 5.89 5.04 -10.50
CA GLN A 122 6.94 4.04 -10.20
C GLN A 122 7.93 4.55 -9.15
N ILE A 123 8.33 5.82 -9.22
CA ILE A 123 9.25 6.43 -8.25
C ILE A 123 8.58 6.53 -6.88
N VAL A 124 7.34 6.99 -6.82
CA VAL A 124 6.56 7.09 -5.57
C VAL A 124 6.41 5.72 -4.91
N LEU A 125 6.06 4.70 -5.70
CA LEU A 125 5.88 3.33 -5.21
C LEU A 125 7.22 2.69 -4.79
N PHE A 126 8.32 3.00 -5.48
CA PHE A 126 9.65 2.56 -5.07
C PHE A 126 10.05 3.14 -3.70
N VAL A 127 9.82 4.43 -3.50
CA VAL A 127 10.07 5.08 -2.20
C VAL A 127 9.21 4.43 -1.10
N ALA A 128 7.95 4.13 -1.39
CA ALA A 128 7.09 3.40 -0.46
C ALA A 128 7.62 1.99 -0.17
N PHE A 129 8.07 1.25 -1.18
CA PHE A 129 8.67 -0.07 -1.02
C PHE A 129 9.95 -0.03 -0.17
N LEU A 130 10.82 0.94 -0.41
CA LEU A 130 12.00 1.16 0.43
C LEU A 130 11.62 1.48 1.88
N ALA A 131 10.57 2.28 2.10
CA ALA A 131 10.07 2.59 3.44
C ALA A 131 9.58 1.32 4.17
N VAL A 132 8.92 0.40 3.47
CA VAL A 132 8.55 -0.93 4.01
C VAL A 132 9.81 -1.70 4.39
N ALA A 133 10.76 -1.86 3.48
CA ALA A 133 11.98 -2.63 3.71
C ALA A 133 12.79 -2.07 4.90
N ILE A 134 12.97 -0.76 4.96
CA ILE A 134 13.68 -0.08 6.06
C ILE A 134 12.91 -0.26 7.38
N SER A 135 11.59 -0.13 7.37
CA SER A 135 10.77 -0.29 8.57
C SER A 135 10.86 -1.70 9.14
N VAL A 136 10.76 -2.73 8.29
CA VAL A 136 10.89 -4.13 8.69
C VAL A 136 12.29 -4.42 9.22
N MET A 137 13.33 -3.91 8.56
CA MET A 137 14.71 -4.05 9.02
C MET A 137 14.92 -3.40 10.39
N LEU A 138 14.37 -2.20 10.60
CA LEU A 138 14.48 -1.48 11.86
C LEU A 138 13.68 -2.14 13.00
N LEU A 139 12.51 -2.72 12.68
CA LEU A 139 11.74 -3.56 13.61
C LEU A 139 12.53 -4.79 14.03
N GLY A 140 13.19 -5.45 13.08
CA GLY A 140 14.04 -6.61 13.35
C GLY A 140 15.29 -6.31 14.19
N ARG A 141 15.81 -5.07 14.13
CA ARG A 141 16.93 -4.63 14.99
C ARG A 141 16.54 -4.44 16.45
N GLY A 142 15.25 -4.28 16.74
CA GLY A 142 14.74 -4.04 18.10
C GLY A 142 15.09 -2.65 18.64
N SER A 143 14.60 -2.36 19.86
CA SER A 143 15.05 -1.21 20.64
C SER A 143 16.16 -1.69 21.58
N ASP A 144 17.33 -1.07 21.52
CA ASP A 144 18.53 -1.47 22.30
C ASP A 144 18.32 -1.42 23.83
N THR A 145 17.20 -0.86 24.29
CA THR A 145 16.96 -0.60 25.72
C THR A 145 16.39 -1.77 26.52
N ASN A 146 15.93 -2.86 25.88
CA ASN A 146 15.28 -3.99 26.59
C ASN A 146 15.69 -5.37 26.02
N LEU A 147 16.92 -5.49 25.53
CA LEU A 147 17.41 -6.78 25.07
C LEU A 147 17.81 -7.64 26.27
N PRO A 148 17.41 -8.93 26.29
CA PRO A 148 17.99 -9.84 27.25
C PRO A 148 19.50 -9.87 27.01
N VAL A 149 20.23 -9.54 28.04
CA VAL A 149 21.68 -9.52 28.07
C VAL A 149 22.16 -10.91 28.59
N ASP A 150 23.20 -11.46 27.97
CA ASP A 150 23.82 -12.65 28.49
C ASP A 150 24.56 -12.32 29.82
N ASP A 151 24.99 -13.33 30.56
CA ASP A 151 25.73 -13.20 31.83
C ASP A 151 27.01 -12.32 31.72
N LYS A 152 27.34 -11.86 30.50
CA LYS A 152 28.49 -11.00 30.17
C LYS A 152 28.06 -9.61 29.67
N GLY A 153 26.79 -9.23 29.87
CA GLY A 153 26.28 -7.92 29.48
C GLY A 153 26.10 -7.73 27.96
N ARG A 154 25.98 -8.79 27.15
CA ARG A 154 25.92 -8.73 25.71
C ARG A 154 24.49 -8.96 25.20
N PRO A 155 23.96 -8.17 24.26
CA PRO A 155 22.64 -8.39 23.72
C PRO A 155 22.57 -9.70 22.90
N THR A 156 21.75 -10.64 23.36
CA THR A 156 21.79 -12.04 22.91
C THR A 156 21.05 -12.36 21.62
N GLN A 157 20.04 -11.58 21.19
CA GLN A 157 19.19 -12.01 20.08
C GLN A 157 18.77 -10.95 19.04
N ALA A 158 18.91 -9.65 19.30
CA ALA A 158 18.28 -8.62 18.47
C ALA A 158 18.82 -8.48 17.05
N ARG A 159 20.06 -8.84 16.78
CA ARG A 159 20.70 -8.66 15.47
C ARG A 159 20.32 -9.73 14.43
N ARG A 160 19.75 -10.86 14.83
CA ARG A 160 19.43 -11.95 13.90
C ARG A 160 18.17 -11.70 13.07
N ARG A 161 17.20 -10.98 13.63
CA ARG A 161 15.89 -10.72 12.97
C ARG A 161 15.92 -9.63 11.91
N SER A 162 16.98 -8.83 11.81
CA SER A 162 17.08 -7.83 10.73
C SER A 162 17.19 -8.45 9.33
N TRP A 163 17.54 -9.74 9.22
CA TRP A 163 17.50 -10.50 7.97
C TRP A 163 16.09 -10.87 7.52
N ASP A 164 15.07 -10.74 8.39
CA ASP A 164 13.66 -10.97 8.03
C ASP A 164 13.17 -10.01 6.94
N VAL A 165 13.87 -8.90 6.72
CA VAL A 165 13.59 -7.96 5.62
C VAL A 165 13.60 -8.65 4.25
N PHE A 166 14.39 -9.71 4.07
CA PHE A 166 14.44 -10.45 2.80
C PHE A 166 13.15 -11.18 2.46
N TRP A 167 12.36 -11.61 3.45
CA TRP A 167 11.02 -12.15 3.22
C TRP A 167 10.08 -11.13 2.57
N VAL A 168 10.27 -9.85 2.87
CA VAL A 168 9.49 -8.77 2.26
C VAL A 168 10.06 -8.38 0.90
N VAL A 169 11.37 -8.15 0.84
CA VAL A 169 12.03 -7.64 -0.36
C VAL A 169 11.98 -8.64 -1.51
N LEU A 170 12.18 -9.94 -1.21
CA LEU A 170 12.14 -11.02 -2.21
C LEU A 170 10.75 -11.65 -2.35
N CYS A 171 9.71 -11.06 -1.74
CA CYS A 171 8.34 -11.57 -1.83
C CYS A 171 7.87 -11.54 -3.30
N PRO A 172 7.42 -12.67 -3.86
CA PRO A 172 6.90 -12.71 -5.23
C PRO A 172 5.73 -11.74 -5.45
N ALA A 173 4.96 -11.42 -4.40
CA ALA A 173 3.87 -10.47 -4.48
C ALA A 173 4.34 -9.05 -4.85
N VAL A 174 5.53 -8.63 -4.43
CA VAL A 174 6.12 -7.34 -4.82
C VAL A 174 6.42 -7.34 -6.32
N TYR A 175 7.05 -8.40 -6.82
CA TYR A 175 7.35 -8.54 -8.24
C TYR A 175 6.09 -8.60 -9.11
N LEU A 176 5.05 -9.32 -8.64
CA LEU A 176 3.83 -9.53 -9.43
C LEU A 176 2.83 -8.37 -9.32
N ALA A 177 2.72 -7.73 -8.16
CA ALA A 177 1.66 -6.77 -7.88
C ALA A 177 2.15 -5.35 -7.52
N GLY A 178 3.45 -5.14 -7.32
CA GLY A 178 3.98 -3.88 -6.81
C GLY A 178 3.74 -2.65 -7.69
N LEU A 179 3.46 -2.84 -8.99
CA LEU A 179 3.15 -1.78 -9.96
C LEU A 179 1.72 -1.87 -10.54
N ILE A 180 0.84 -2.66 -9.94
CA ILE A 180 -0.56 -2.74 -10.41
C ILE A 180 -1.29 -1.46 -10.03
N ASP A 181 -1.21 -1.06 -8.77
CA ASP A 181 -1.92 0.09 -8.21
C ASP A 181 -1.07 0.84 -7.15
N PHE A 182 -1.68 1.80 -6.46
CA PHE A 182 -1.02 2.57 -5.40
C PHE A 182 -1.00 1.87 -4.01
N SER A 183 -1.36 0.60 -3.89
CA SER A 183 -1.48 -0.13 -2.60
C SER A 183 -0.17 -0.18 -1.80
N MET A 184 0.99 -0.06 -2.44
CA MET A 184 2.28 -0.05 -1.75
C MET A 184 2.40 1.13 -0.76
N VAL A 185 1.74 2.26 -1.03
CA VAL A 185 1.80 3.44 -0.15
C VAL A 185 1.08 3.21 1.18
N PRO A 186 -0.19 2.78 1.24
CA PRO A 186 -0.83 2.44 2.51
C PRO A 186 -0.10 1.30 3.25
N VAL A 187 0.49 0.33 2.55
CA VAL A 187 1.32 -0.72 3.17
C VAL A 187 2.55 -0.10 3.85
N ALA A 188 3.22 0.83 3.19
CA ALA A 188 4.38 1.54 3.76
C ALA A 188 3.99 2.36 5.01
N LEU A 189 2.86 3.06 4.96
CA LEU A 189 2.34 3.83 6.09
C LEU A 189 1.97 2.92 7.27
N ALA A 190 1.28 1.80 7.02
CA ALA A 190 0.94 0.83 8.06
C ALA A 190 2.19 0.22 8.72
N THR A 191 3.18 -0.19 7.90
CA THR A 191 4.43 -0.78 8.41
C THR A 191 5.24 0.25 9.21
N THR A 192 5.32 1.49 8.72
CA THR A 192 5.99 2.58 9.44
C THR A 192 5.23 2.96 10.72
N SER A 193 3.89 2.84 10.73
CA SER A 193 3.09 3.00 11.95
C SER A 193 3.47 1.98 13.02
N ILE A 194 3.63 0.70 12.64
CA ILE A 194 4.11 -0.34 13.56
C ILE A 194 5.50 -0.01 14.09
N LEU A 195 6.40 0.48 13.24
CA LEU A 195 7.73 0.94 13.66
C LEU A 195 7.64 2.11 14.66
N ALA A 196 6.80 3.11 14.39
CA ALA A 196 6.58 4.24 15.30
C ALA A 196 6.01 3.78 16.66
N TRP A 197 5.09 2.81 16.63
CA TRP A 197 4.57 2.16 17.83
C TRP A 197 5.69 1.47 18.64
N ALA A 198 6.50 0.66 17.98
CA ALA A 198 7.65 -0.03 18.61
C ALA A 198 8.66 0.96 19.21
N ARG A 199 8.77 2.17 18.63
CA ARG A 199 9.58 3.29 19.12
C ARG A 199 8.90 4.12 20.21
N ARG A 200 7.78 3.65 20.78
CA ARG A 200 6.99 4.33 21.84
C ARG A 200 6.48 5.71 21.43
N ARG A 201 6.11 5.90 20.15
CA ARG A 201 5.53 7.13 19.62
C ARG A 201 4.06 6.92 19.21
N PRO A 202 3.13 6.75 20.16
CA PRO A 202 1.75 6.33 19.84
C PRO A 202 0.99 7.37 18.98
N TRP A 203 1.24 8.67 19.15
CA TRP A 203 0.66 9.71 18.31
C TRP A 203 1.06 9.58 16.84
N LEU A 204 2.37 9.46 16.58
CA LEU A 204 2.87 9.28 15.21
C LEU A 204 2.37 7.97 14.61
N ALA A 205 2.35 6.89 15.38
CA ALA A 205 1.82 5.61 14.95
C ALA A 205 0.34 5.74 14.55
N GLY A 206 -0.47 6.42 15.34
CA GLY A 206 -1.88 6.68 15.03
C GLY A 206 -2.06 7.50 13.75
N ILE A 207 -1.32 8.59 13.59
CA ILE A 207 -1.36 9.43 12.38
C ILE A 207 -1.05 8.60 11.13
N LEU A 208 0.04 7.84 11.14
CA LEU A 208 0.45 6.99 10.02
C LEU A 208 -0.58 5.90 9.71
N MET A 209 -1.17 5.30 10.74
CA MET A 209 -2.22 4.29 10.55
C MET A 209 -3.52 4.91 10.02
N GLY A 210 -3.91 6.09 10.50
CA GLY A 210 -5.06 6.82 9.96
C GLY A 210 -4.90 7.14 8.47
N LEU A 211 -3.71 7.60 8.04
CA LEU A 211 -3.38 7.78 6.62
C LEU A 211 -3.40 6.46 5.85
N ALA A 212 -2.87 5.37 6.44
CA ALA A 212 -2.91 4.05 5.81
C ALA A 212 -4.35 3.58 5.58
N CYS A 213 -5.24 3.76 6.57
CA CYS A 213 -6.67 3.44 6.45
C CYS A 213 -7.39 4.33 5.43
N ALA A 214 -6.99 5.61 5.30
CA ALA A 214 -7.50 6.49 4.25
C ALA A 214 -7.01 6.10 2.85
N GLY A 215 -5.96 5.29 2.76
CA GLY A 215 -5.41 4.74 1.51
C GLY A 215 -5.86 3.31 1.18
N SER A 216 -6.22 2.52 2.18
CA SER A 216 -6.70 1.15 2.00
C SER A 216 -7.44 0.66 3.24
N LEU A 217 -8.64 0.14 3.04
CA LEU A 217 -9.43 -0.44 4.14
C LEU A 217 -8.72 -1.64 4.80
N GLN A 218 -7.87 -2.35 4.06
CA GLN A 218 -7.09 -3.48 4.58
C GLN A 218 -6.15 -3.08 5.72
N ALA A 219 -5.71 -1.81 5.77
CA ALA A 219 -4.90 -1.29 6.88
C ALA A 219 -5.66 -1.32 8.21
N ALA A 220 -6.99 -1.29 8.20
CA ALA A 220 -7.81 -1.41 9.40
C ALA A 220 -7.62 -2.77 10.12
N VAL A 221 -7.30 -3.84 9.38
CA VAL A 221 -6.96 -5.15 9.96
C VAL A 221 -5.71 -5.06 10.82
N VAL A 222 -4.70 -4.31 10.35
CA VAL A 222 -3.47 -4.07 11.12
C VAL A 222 -3.76 -3.21 12.35
N ALA A 223 -4.58 -2.17 12.20
CA ALA A 223 -5.03 -1.34 13.33
C ALA A 223 -5.78 -2.16 14.39
N PHE A 224 -6.64 -3.08 13.95
CA PHE A 224 -7.35 -4.02 14.83
C PHE A 224 -6.38 -4.96 15.57
N ALA A 225 -5.35 -5.49 14.89
CA ALA A 225 -4.33 -6.31 15.53
C ALA A 225 -3.58 -5.54 16.63
N VAL A 226 -3.21 -4.26 16.37
CA VAL A 226 -2.61 -3.39 17.39
C VAL A 226 -3.57 -3.18 18.57
N LEU A 227 -4.86 -2.94 18.31
CA LEU A 227 -5.90 -2.81 19.35
C LEU A 227 -5.91 -4.03 20.27
N VAL A 228 -6.03 -5.24 19.70
CA VAL A 228 -6.08 -6.51 20.46
C VAL A 228 -4.81 -6.69 21.30
N CYS A 229 -3.64 -6.47 20.71
CA CYS A 229 -2.35 -6.56 21.42
C CYS A 229 -2.28 -5.57 22.60
N CYS A 230 -2.80 -4.35 22.44
CA CYS A 230 -2.79 -3.34 23.49
C CYS A 230 -3.77 -3.63 24.62
N LEU A 231 -4.95 -4.14 24.29
CA LEU A 231 -5.95 -4.59 25.30
C LEU A 231 -5.36 -5.72 26.15
N ARG A 232 -4.72 -6.68 25.50
CA ARG A 232 -4.05 -7.79 26.18
C ARG A 232 -2.88 -7.33 27.06
N ALA A 233 -2.10 -6.35 26.60
CA ALA A 233 -0.96 -5.80 27.33
C ALA A 233 -1.35 -4.71 28.34
N THR A 234 -2.65 -4.41 28.52
CA THR A 234 -3.19 -3.37 29.40
C THR A 234 -2.62 -1.95 29.17
N ARG A 235 -2.19 -1.66 27.93
CA ARG A 235 -1.62 -0.36 27.54
C ARG A 235 -2.69 0.61 27.05
N LEU A 236 -3.70 0.85 27.87
CA LEU A 236 -4.86 1.65 27.51
C LEU A 236 -4.55 3.14 27.20
N PRO A 237 -3.64 3.85 27.94
CA PRO A 237 -3.34 5.24 27.63
C PRO A 237 -2.65 5.44 26.29
N GLU A 238 -1.71 4.56 25.94
CA GLU A 238 -1.03 4.60 24.63
C GLU A 238 -2.00 4.26 23.50
N LEU A 239 -2.87 3.26 23.72
CA LEU A 239 -3.93 2.89 22.80
C LEU A 239 -4.88 4.06 22.56
N GLY A 240 -5.32 4.77 23.61
CA GLY A 240 -6.19 5.93 23.48
C GLY A 240 -5.58 7.02 22.60
N ARG A 241 -4.29 7.31 22.77
CA ARG A 241 -3.56 8.29 21.93
C ARG A 241 -3.47 7.85 20.47
N TYR A 242 -3.19 6.57 20.26
CA TYR A 242 -3.10 5.98 18.92
C TYR A 242 -4.45 6.04 18.18
N LEU A 243 -5.53 5.60 18.83
CA LEU A 243 -6.86 5.60 18.25
C LEU A 243 -7.36 7.03 17.99
N LEU A 244 -7.14 7.95 18.93
CA LEU A 244 -7.54 9.35 18.77
C LEU A 244 -6.83 10.00 17.57
N ALA A 245 -5.50 9.82 17.46
CA ALA A 245 -4.75 10.36 16.34
C ALA A 245 -5.17 9.73 15.01
N GLY A 246 -5.31 8.39 14.98
CA GLY A 246 -5.69 7.65 13.77
C GLY A 246 -7.09 7.98 13.29
N SER A 247 -8.07 8.02 14.18
CA SER A 247 -9.45 8.36 13.83
C SER A 247 -9.58 9.82 13.38
N LEU A 248 -8.89 10.75 14.04
CA LEU A 248 -8.89 12.15 13.64
C LEU A 248 -8.37 12.33 12.21
N VAL A 249 -7.21 11.74 11.90
CA VAL A 249 -6.62 11.80 10.56
C VAL A 249 -7.53 11.14 9.52
N LEU A 250 -8.08 9.97 9.82
CA LEU A 250 -9.01 9.28 8.93
C LEU A 250 -10.23 10.15 8.62
N VAL A 251 -10.87 10.71 9.64
CA VAL A 251 -12.04 11.61 9.49
C VAL A 251 -11.66 12.84 8.67
N VAL A 252 -10.54 13.49 8.97
CA VAL A 252 -10.08 14.67 8.22
C VAL A 252 -9.87 14.33 6.74
N CYS A 253 -9.22 13.21 6.43
CA CYS A 253 -9.02 12.79 5.03
C CYS A 253 -10.36 12.58 4.32
N HIS A 254 -11.33 11.93 4.96
CA HIS A 254 -12.66 11.69 4.37
C HIS A 254 -13.48 12.98 4.24
N VAL A 255 -13.42 13.89 5.22
CA VAL A 255 -14.08 15.20 5.16
C VAL A 255 -13.51 16.03 4.01
N ILE A 256 -12.17 16.10 3.89
CA ILE A 256 -11.53 16.82 2.78
C ILE A 256 -11.97 16.23 1.43
N ALA A 257 -11.95 14.89 1.29
CA ALA A 257 -12.38 14.24 0.05
C ALA A 257 -13.85 14.54 -0.28
N ALA A 258 -14.74 14.52 0.71
CA ALA A 258 -16.15 14.85 0.54
C ALA A 258 -16.35 16.34 0.16
N CYS A 259 -15.59 17.26 0.75
CA CYS A 259 -15.64 18.70 0.43
C CYS A 259 -15.11 18.98 -0.99
N LEU A 260 -14.10 18.24 -1.45
CA LEU A 260 -13.54 18.40 -2.78
C LEU A 260 -14.42 17.77 -3.88
N GLY A 261 -15.19 16.72 -3.55
CA GLY A 261 -16.04 16.03 -4.51
C GLY A 261 -16.96 15.00 -3.87
N LEU A 262 -18.12 15.44 -3.40
CA LEU A 262 -19.08 14.58 -2.69
C LEU A 262 -19.52 13.37 -3.52
N HIS A 263 -19.75 13.56 -4.83
CA HIS A 263 -20.17 12.47 -5.73
C HIS A 263 -19.09 11.39 -5.86
N THR A 264 -17.83 11.78 -6.04
CA THR A 264 -16.69 10.86 -6.16
C THR A 264 -16.46 10.12 -4.82
N TRP A 265 -16.51 10.86 -3.71
CA TRP A 265 -16.40 10.27 -2.38
C TRP A 265 -17.53 9.27 -2.09
N TRP A 266 -18.77 9.59 -2.46
CA TRP A 266 -19.90 8.67 -2.31
C TRP A 266 -19.79 7.46 -3.23
N ALA A 267 -19.34 7.64 -4.48
CA ALA A 267 -19.06 6.54 -5.40
C ALA A 267 -18.01 5.58 -4.82
N TYR A 268 -16.94 6.12 -4.22
CA TYR A 268 -15.94 5.32 -3.51
C TYR A 268 -16.55 4.51 -2.35
N LEU A 269 -17.34 5.14 -1.48
CA LEU A 269 -18.00 4.41 -0.39
C LEU A 269 -18.93 3.33 -0.91
N ARG A 270 -19.72 3.66 -1.92
CA ARG A 270 -20.61 2.70 -2.55
C ARG A 270 -19.85 1.54 -3.18
N SER A 271 -18.78 1.79 -3.91
CA SER A 271 -17.94 0.73 -4.49
C SER A 271 -17.29 -0.15 -3.41
N THR A 272 -16.88 0.43 -2.29
CA THR A 272 -16.24 -0.31 -1.19
C THR A 272 -17.22 -1.25 -0.47
N PHE A 273 -18.46 -0.81 -0.24
CA PHE A 273 -19.42 -1.58 0.57
C PHE A 273 -20.45 -2.34 -0.25
N TRP A 274 -20.73 -1.94 -1.48
CA TRP A 274 -21.77 -2.53 -2.34
C TRP A 274 -21.25 -2.98 -3.71
N SER A 275 -19.93 -2.99 -3.93
CA SER A 275 -19.38 -3.56 -5.17
C SER A 275 -19.58 -5.07 -5.20
N GLY A 276 -19.73 -5.59 -6.42
CA GLY A 276 -19.73 -7.02 -6.68
C GLY A 276 -18.36 -7.68 -6.44
N THR A 277 -18.21 -8.88 -6.96
CA THR A 277 -16.97 -9.66 -6.84
C THR A 277 -15.85 -9.06 -7.68
N GLY A 278 -14.67 -8.87 -7.10
CA GLY A 278 -13.48 -8.47 -7.84
C GLY A 278 -12.86 -9.63 -8.63
N LEU A 279 -12.27 -9.34 -9.78
CA LEU A 279 -11.65 -10.31 -10.72
C LEU A 279 -10.66 -11.28 -10.07
N GLY A 280 -9.99 -10.91 -8.98
CA GLY A 280 -9.02 -11.74 -8.28
C GLY A 280 -9.57 -12.57 -7.13
N THR A 281 -10.89 -12.64 -6.96
CA THR A 281 -11.51 -13.35 -5.84
C THR A 281 -12.10 -14.71 -6.26
N ILE A 282 -12.07 -15.67 -5.35
CA ILE A 282 -12.74 -16.97 -5.57
C ILE A 282 -14.23 -16.80 -5.87
N TRP A 283 -14.84 -15.75 -5.32
CA TRP A 283 -16.24 -15.42 -5.55
C TRP A 283 -16.53 -15.03 -6.99
N TYR A 284 -15.57 -14.38 -7.67
CA TYR A 284 -15.68 -14.08 -9.10
C TYR A 284 -15.72 -15.36 -9.93
N VAL A 285 -14.87 -16.32 -9.62
CA VAL A 285 -14.87 -17.63 -10.30
C VAL A 285 -16.21 -18.34 -10.12
N ILE A 286 -16.76 -18.33 -8.90
CA ILE A 286 -18.08 -18.93 -8.61
C ILE A 286 -19.19 -18.19 -9.37
N GLN A 287 -19.15 -16.86 -9.40
CA GLN A 287 -20.10 -16.04 -10.12
C GLN A 287 -20.04 -16.28 -11.63
N ASP A 288 -18.85 -16.32 -12.19
CA ASP A 288 -18.63 -16.59 -13.62
C ASP A 288 -19.12 -17.99 -14.00
N SER A 289 -18.81 -19.01 -13.18
CA SER A 289 -19.25 -20.39 -13.39
C SER A 289 -20.76 -20.57 -13.22
N SER A 290 -21.42 -19.77 -12.40
CA SER A 290 -22.88 -19.82 -12.18
C SER A 290 -23.70 -19.01 -13.19
N GLY A 291 -23.03 -18.22 -14.05
CA GLY A 291 -23.68 -17.38 -15.07
C GLY A 291 -24.50 -16.20 -14.53
N GLY A 292 -24.35 -15.85 -13.25
CA GLY A 292 -25.13 -14.77 -12.66
C GLY A 292 -24.49 -14.13 -11.43
N THR A 293 -24.98 -12.95 -11.06
CA THR A 293 -24.53 -12.26 -9.85
C THR A 293 -25.04 -12.99 -8.58
N ILE A 294 -24.13 -13.21 -7.62
CA ILE A 294 -24.50 -13.81 -6.33
C ILE A 294 -25.04 -12.70 -5.42
N PRO A 295 -26.35 -12.68 -5.13
CA PRO A 295 -26.92 -11.63 -4.28
C PRO A 295 -26.35 -11.74 -2.86
N GLY A 296 -26.01 -10.59 -2.26
CA GLY A 296 -25.55 -10.52 -0.88
C GLY A 296 -24.12 -10.96 -0.61
N ILE A 297 -23.29 -11.20 -1.65
CA ILE A 297 -21.91 -11.67 -1.48
C ILE A 297 -21.06 -10.70 -0.63
N GLY A 298 -21.30 -9.40 -0.72
CA GLY A 298 -20.64 -8.40 0.11
C GLY A 298 -20.91 -8.59 1.60
N TRP A 299 -22.11 -8.99 1.96
CA TRP A 299 -22.49 -9.32 3.34
C TRP A 299 -21.82 -10.61 3.82
N ILE A 300 -21.77 -11.63 2.96
CA ILE A 300 -21.12 -12.91 3.27
C ILE A 300 -19.62 -12.68 3.53
N THR A 301 -18.95 -11.98 2.63
CA THR A 301 -17.51 -11.68 2.78
C THR A 301 -17.24 -10.77 3.97
N GLY A 302 -18.08 -9.78 4.23
CA GLY A 302 -17.99 -8.90 5.39
C GLY A 302 -18.15 -9.66 6.71
N THR A 303 -19.16 -10.52 6.81
CA THR A 303 -19.40 -11.35 8.02
C THR A 303 -18.27 -12.36 8.25
N LEU A 304 -17.77 -13.01 7.20
CA LEU A 304 -16.62 -13.91 7.30
C LEU A 304 -15.34 -13.18 7.74
N THR A 305 -15.12 -11.98 7.24
CA THR A 305 -13.96 -11.17 7.63
C THR A 305 -14.04 -10.75 9.09
N VAL A 306 -15.20 -10.20 9.52
CA VAL A 306 -15.40 -9.78 10.91
C VAL A 306 -15.36 -10.99 11.84
N GLY A 307 -16.03 -12.10 11.50
CA GLY A 307 -16.01 -13.33 12.27
C GLY A 307 -14.61 -13.92 12.40
N GLY A 308 -13.83 -13.92 11.32
CA GLY A 308 -12.43 -14.35 11.32
C GLY A 308 -11.55 -13.49 12.22
N LEU A 309 -11.69 -12.16 12.15
CA LEU A 309 -10.94 -11.23 13.01
C LEU A 309 -11.29 -11.41 14.49
N LEU A 310 -12.58 -11.55 14.82
CA LEU A 310 -13.04 -11.80 16.20
C LEU A 310 -12.57 -13.17 16.69
N GLY A 311 -12.61 -14.20 15.85
CA GLY A 311 -12.10 -15.53 16.17
C GLY A 311 -10.59 -15.52 16.45
N LEU A 312 -9.79 -14.82 15.63
CA LEU A 312 -8.36 -14.65 15.88
C LEU A 312 -8.09 -13.85 17.16
N ALA A 313 -8.87 -12.81 17.44
CA ALA A 313 -8.76 -12.05 18.68
C ALA A 313 -9.05 -12.95 19.89
N TRP A 314 -10.11 -13.77 19.81
CA TRP A 314 -10.47 -14.71 20.88
C TRP A 314 -9.40 -15.78 21.11
N LEU A 315 -8.86 -16.37 20.03
CA LEU A 315 -7.78 -17.35 20.12
C LEU A 315 -6.48 -16.74 20.69
N SER A 316 -6.30 -15.44 20.56
CA SER A 316 -5.11 -14.74 21.08
C SER A 316 -5.25 -14.31 22.55
N MET A 317 -6.46 -14.31 23.10
CA MET A 317 -6.72 -14.02 24.51
C MET A 317 -6.45 -15.23 25.40
#